data_87ed6e01bc7ce0c35f17290ffff93476
#
_entry.id   87ed6e01bc7ce0c35f17290ffff93476
#
_cell.length_a   1.000
_cell.length_b   1.000
_cell.length_c   1.000
_cell.angle_alpha   90.00
_cell.angle_beta   90.00
_cell.angle_gamma   90.00
#
_symmetry.space_group_name_H-M   'P 1'
#
loop_
_entity.id
_entity.type
_entity.pdbx_description
1 polymer ?
#
loop_
_entity_poly.entity_id
_entity_poly.type
_entity_poly.pdbx_seq_one_letter_code
_entity_poly.pdbx_strand_id
1 'polypeptide(L)'
;NSDIVKKWRFVATLDLKTSRQCQALDKTTWPLGQGPLPPLHYRCRSTSVAKLDDAFDMLEEGAERMARDPETGKSGLVDNKLSYYDWLKRQDLPYVQSVLGKDRAALLLKGGLSAERFAALQLDRQFQPMSLAKIAKMDEKYIHSAFRKAGLNRYLDKPGLVTGANKPIELS
;
A
#
# COMPACT_ATOMS: atom_id res chain seq x y z
N ASN A 1 9.92 -10.46 30.42
CA ASN A 1 10.60 -9.37 29.73
C ASN A 1 10.04 -9.17 28.32
N SER A 2 8.79 -8.68 28.26
CA SER A 2 8.05 -8.42 26.99
C SER A 2 8.16 -6.97 26.52
N ASP A 3 9.10 -6.18 27.06
CA ASP A 3 9.17 -4.73 26.80
C ASP A 3 9.87 -4.35 25.48
N ILE A 4 10.48 -5.32 24.80
CA ILE A 4 11.24 -5.08 23.56
C ILE A 4 10.32 -5.08 22.34
N VAL A 5 9.24 -5.86 22.34
CA VAL A 5 8.28 -5.95 21.24
C VAL A 5 6.99 -5.28 21.65
N LYS A 6 6.75 -4.06 21.18
CA LYS A 6 5.52 -3.28 21.44
C LYS A 6 4.59 -3.23 20.24
N LYS A 7 5.12 -3.52 19.06
CA LYS A 7 4.43 -3.40 17.78
C LYS A 7 4.67 -4.64 16.92
N TRP A 8 3.81 -4.81 15.95
CA TRP A 8 4.02 -5.77 14.86
C TRP A 8 3.89 -5.06 13.51
N ARG A 9 4.50 -5.63 12.48
CA ARG A 9 4.50 -5.10 11.13
C ARG A 9 3.84 -6.09 10.18
N PHE A 10 2.96 -5.58 9.31
CA PHE A 10 2.37 -6.36 8.23
C PHE A 10 3.37 -6.52 7.09
N VAL A 11 3.57 -7.74 6.60
CA VAL A 11 4.50 -8.03 5.50
C VAL A 11 3.75 -8.80 4.42
N ALA A 12 3.55 -8.17 3.26
CA ALA A 12 2.96 -8.78 2.09
C ALA A 12 4.01 -9.44 1.19
N THR A 13 3.57 -10.37 0.34
CA THR A 13 4.43 -10.93 -0.71
C THR A 13 4.56 -9.93 -1.86
N LEU A 14 5.77 -9.69 -2.36
CA LEU A 14 6.03 -8.81 -3.51
C LEU A 14 5.87 -9.60 -4.81
N ASP A 15 4.65 -9.72 -5.29
CA ASP A 15 4.32 -10.38 -6.56
C ASP A 15 2.98 -9.91 -7.14
N LEU A 16 2.66 -10.40 -8.34
CA LEU A 16 1.43 -10.11 -9.08
C LEU A 16 0.15 -10.59 -8.38
N LYS A 17 0.25 -11.64 -7.55
CA LYS A 17 -0.92 -12.33 -6.95
C LYS A 17 -1.33 -11.76 -5.59
N THR A 18 -0.58 -10.81 -5.06
CA THR A 18 -0.90 -10.17 -3.79
C THR A 18 -2.16 -9.31 -3.95
N SER A 19 -3.15 -9.52 -3.08
CA SER A 19 -4.40 -8.77 -3.10
C SER A 19 -4.19 -7.28 -2.82
N ARG A 20 -5.09 -6.43 -3.33
CA ARG A 20 -5.03 -4.98 -3.11
C ARG A 20 -5.02 -4.62 -1.62
N GLN A 21 -5.77 -5.36 -0.81
CA GLN A 21 -5.79 -5.18 0.63
C GLN A 21 -4.39 -5.41 1.24
N CYS A 22 -3.75 -6.53 0.90
CA CYS A 22 -2.40 -6.84 1.39
C CYS A 22 -1.33 -5.89 0.81
N GLN A 23 -1.46 -5.47 -0.46
CA GLN A 23 -0.57 -4.48 -1.06
C GLN A 23 -0.55 -3.17 -0.26
N ALA A 24 -1.74 -2.67 0.11
CA ALA A 24 -1.90 -1.41 0.81
C ALA A 24 -1.44 -1.48 2.28
N LEU A 25 -1.57 -2.65 2.91
CA LEU A 25 -1.15 -2.86 4.30
C LEU A 25 0.32 -3.18 4.46
N ASP A 26 1.03 -3.47 3.36
CA ASP A 26 2.45 -3.82 3.42
C ASP A 26 3.26 -2.74 4.13
N LYS A 27 4.10 -3.15 5.09
CA LYS A 27 4.91 -2.29 5.96
C LYS A 27 4.15 -1.46 6.99
N THR A 28 2.83 -1.54 7.07
CA THR A 28 2.11 -0.90 8.17
C THR A 28 2.49 -1.53 9.51
N THR A 29 2.54 -0.70 10.54
CA THR A 29 2.93 -1.10 11.88
C THR A 29 1.78 -0.83 12.86
N TRP A 30 1.51 -1.77 13.75
CA TRP A 30 0.39 -1.72 14.68
C TRP A 30 0.84 -2.08 16.10
N PRO A 31 0.24 -1.49 17.15
CA PRO A 31 0.41 -1.97 18.50
C PRO A 31 0.00 -3.45 18.63
N LEU A 32 0.58 -4.17 19.57
CA LEU A 32 0.18 -5.55 19.86
C LEU A 32 -1.32 -5.64 20.17
N GLY A 33 -1.99 -6.63 19.56
CA GLY A 33 -3.43 -6.82 19.69
C GLY A 33 -4.31 -5.87 18.89
N GLN A 34 -3.73 -4.99 18.05
CA GLN A 34 -4.46 -4.07 17.20
C GLN A 34 -4.11 -4.26 15.71
N GLY A 35 -4.95 -3.71 14.83
CA GLY A 35 -4.75 -3.75 13.39
C GLY A 35 -5.21 -5.04 12.72
N PRO A 36 -5.14 -5.09 11.37
CA PRO A 36 -5.63 -6.20 10.56
C PRO A 36 -4.61 -7.33 10.47
N LEU A 37 -4.65 -8.27 11.40
CA LEU A 37 -3.71 -9.40 11.45
C LEU A 37 -3.98 -10.42 10.32
N PRO A 38 -2.98 -10.81 9.50
CA PRO A 38 -3.17 -11.85 8.49
C PRO A 38 -3.42 -13.23 9.13
N PRO A 39 -4.15 -14.15 8.44
CA PRO A 39 -4.63 -14.05 7.07
C PRO A 39 -5.92 -13.22 6.95
N LEU A 40 -6.01 -12.32 5.95
CA LEU A 40 -7.16 -11.43 5.76
C LEU A 40 -8.21 -11.99 4.79
N HIS A 41 -7.83 -12.98 3.98
CA HIS A 41 -8.67 -13.57 2.94
C HIS A 41 -8.18 -14.97 2.58
N TYR A 42 -8.97 -15.70 1.81
CA TYR A 42 -8.57 -17.00 1.29
C TYR A 42 -7.28 -16.91 0.47
N ARG A 43 -6.35 -17.84 0.70
CA ARG A 43 -5.00 -17.86 0.10
C ARG A 43 -4.15 -16.61 0.39
N CYS A 44 -4.38 -15.95 1.51
CA CYS A 44 -3.50 -14.88 1.96
C CYS A 44 -2.09 -15.42 2.23
N ARG A 45 -1.07 -14.76 1.64
CA ARG A 45 0.34 -15.13 1.82
C ARG A 45 1.11 -14.07 2.62
N SER A 46 0.39 -13.10 3.15
CA SER A 46 0.97 -12.10 4.05
C SER A 46 1.24 -12.69 5.42
N THR A 47 2.18 -12.11 6.12
CA THR A 47 2.53 -12.50 7.49
C THR A 47 2.67 -11.27 8.38
N SER A 48 2.73 -11.49 9.67
CA SER A 48 3.07 -10.48 10.67
C SER A 48 4.44 -10.78 11.25
N VAL A 49 5.25 -9.74 11.45
CA VAL A 49 6.55 -9.84 12.11
C VAL A 49 6.61 -8.89 13.30
N ALA A 50 7.29 -9.30 14.36
CA ALA A 50 7.54 -8.42 15.48
C ALA A 50 8.36 -7.20 15.00
N LYS A 51 7.94 -5.99 15.38
CA LYS A 51 8.77 -4.80 15.23
C LYS A 51 9.38 -4.51 16.59
N LEU A 52 10.71 -4.52 16.63
CA LEU A 52 11.47 -4.09 17.79
C LEU A 52 11.27 -2.59 18.03
N ASP A 53 11.59 -2.12 19.23
CA ASP A 53 11.62 -0.69 19.53
C ASP A 53 12.57 0.04 18.56
N ASP A 54 12.24 1.31 18.24
CA ASP A 54 13.01 2.12 17.29
C ASP A 54 14.51 2.24 17.67
N ALA A 55 14.85 2.03 18.93
CA ALA A 55 16.23 1.92 19.39
C ALA A 55 17.03 0.77 18.72
N PHE A 56 16.32 -0.20 18.13
CA PHE A 56 16.90 -1.36 17.45
C PHE A 56 16.81 -1.29 15.92
N ASP A 57 16.38 -0.15 15.34
CA ASP A 57 16.25 0.02 13.89
C ASP A 57 17.57 -0.21 13.13
N MET A 58 18.71 -0.02 13.79
CA MET A 58 20.02 -0.35 13.24
C MET A 58 20.17 -1.84 12.88
N LEU A 59 19.46 -2.74 13.56
CA LEU A 59 19.49 -4.17 13.27
C LEU A 59 18.72 -4.53 11.98
N GLU A 60 17.86 -3.64 11.49
CA GLU A 60 17.15 -3.79 10.21
C GLU A 60 17.96 -3.19 9.03
N GLU A 61 19.10 -2.54 9.28
CA GLU A 61 19.94 -1.95 8.25
C GLU A 61 20.59 -3.06 7.40
N GLY A 62 20.41 -2.97 6.08
CA GLY A 62 20.88 -3.99 5.15
C GLY A 62 20.02 -5.27 5.11
N ALA A 63 18.93 -5.36 5.85
CA ALA A 63 18.01 -6.48 5.77
C ALA A 63 17.31 -6.51 4.40
N GLU A 64 17.08 -7.73 3.89
CA GLU A 64 16.46 -7.99 2.60
C GLU A 64 15.14 -8.75 2.73
N ARG A 65 14.29 -8.62 1.72
CA ARG A 65 13.04 -9.39 1.60
C ARG A 65 12.91 -10.00 0.21
N MET A 66 12.16 -11.08 0.13
CA MET A 66 11.89 -11.76 -1.14
C MET A 66 10.91 -10.98 -2.00
N ALA A 67 11.26 -10.84 -3.28
CA ALA A 67 10.37 -10.36 -4.32
C ALA A 67 10.39 -11.34 -5.51
N ARG A 68 9.31 -11.37 -6.26
CA ARG A 68 9.25 -12.16 -7.49
C ARG A 68 9.52 -11.25 -8.68
N ASP A 69 10.56 -11.58 -9.43
CA ASP A 69 10.89 -10.90 -10.67
C ASP A 69 9.75 -11.06 -11.69
N PRO A 70 9.22 -9.95 -12.23
CA PRO A 70 8.08 -9.97 -13.15
C PRO A 70 8.36 -10.68 -14.46
N GLU A 71 9.57 -10.57 -15.01
CA GLU A 71 9.96 -11.10 -16.32
C GLU A 71 10.29 -12.59 -16.26
N THR A 72 11.09 -12.96 -15.28
CA THR A 72 11.60 -14.34 -15.17
C THR A 72 10.75 -15.22 -14.27
N GLY A 73 9.91 -14.62 -13.42
CA GLY A 73 9.15 -15.31 -12.38
C GLY A 73 10.02 -15.90 -11.27
N LYS A 74 11.34 -15.66 -11.29
CA LYS A 74 12.26 -16.12 -10.25
C LYS A 74 12.16 -15.25 -9.00
N SER A 75 12.46 -15.84 -7.86
CA SER A 75 12.56 -15.09 -6.61
C SER A 75 13.93 -14.44 -6.50
N GLY A 76 13.96 -13.19 -6.06
CA GLY A 76 15.16 -12.42 -5.79
C GLY A 76 15.03 -11.66 -4.48
N LEU A 77 16.13 -11.10 -3.99
CA LEU A 77 16.18 -10.30 -2.79
C LEU A 77 16.11 -8.82 -3.15
N VAL A 78 15.34 -8.06 -2.38
CA VAL A 78 15.25 -6.60 -2.45
C VAL A 78 15.35 -6.01 -1.05
N ASP A 79 15.70 -4.73 -0.96
CA ASP A 79 15.77 -4.02 0.31
C ASP A 79 14.50 -4.20 1.13
N ASN A 80 14.63 -4.60 2.38
CA ASN A 80 13.51 -4.80 3.30
C ASN A 80 12.71 -3.51 3.55
N LYS A 81 13.30 -2.33 3.36
CA LYS A 81 12.61 -1.03 3.53
C LYS A 81 11.59 -0.74 2.44
N LEU A 82 11.68 -1.38 1.26
CA LEU A 82 10.72 -1.21 0.18
C LEU A 82 9.35 -1.72 0.57
N SER A 83 8.32 -0.88 0.44
CA SER A 83 6.93 -1.30 0.48
C SER A 83 6.52 -1.96 -0.84
N TYR A 84 5.33 -2.59 -0.87
CA TYR A 84 4.79 -3.17 -2.10
C TYR A 84 4.73 -2.13 -3.24
N TYR A 85 4.24 -0.92 -2.97
CA TYR A 85 4.12 0.13 -4.00
C TYR A 85 5.45 0.78 -4.36
N ASP A 86 6.44 0.85 -3.46
CA ASP A 86 7.81 1.23 -3.81
C ASP A 86 8.44 0.23 -4.78
N TRP A 87 8.28 -1.05 -4.50
CA TRP A 87 8.72 -2.12 -5.38
C TRP A 87 7.99 -2.09 -6.72
N LEU A 88 6.65 -1.91 -6.71
CA LEU A 88 5.84 -1.87 -7.93
C LEU A 88 6.20 -0.67 -8.83
N LYS A 89 6.54 0.49 -8.27
CA LYS A 89 7.01 1.65 -9.03
C LYS A 89 8.30 1.40 -9.82
N ARG A 90 9.07 0.40 -9.46
CA ARG A 90 10.31 0.02 -10.14
C ARG A 90 10.09 -0.95 -11.30
N GLN A 91 8.87 -1.46 -11.45
CA GLN A 91 8.52 -2.38 -12.53
C GLN A 91 8.15 -1.60 -13.80
N ASP A 92 8.13 -2.30 -14.93
CA ASP A 92 7.70 -1.72 -16.18
C ASP A 92 6.20 -1.37 -16.20
N LEU A 93 5.81 -0.45 -17.07
CA LEU A 93 4.42 0.02 -17.13
C LEU A 93 3.41 -1.10 -17.42
N PRO A 94 3.63 -2.04 -18.36
CA PRO A 94 2.71 -3.14 -18.60
C PRO A 94 2.47 -3.98 -17.34
N TYR A 95 3.51 -4.25 -16.56
CA TYR A 95 3.38 -5.00 -15.31
C TYR A 95 2.56 -4.24 -14.27
N VAL A 96 2.86 -2.95 -14.05
CA VAL A 96 2.09 -2.11 -13.12
C VAL A 96 0.63 -2.05 -13.52
N GLN A 97 0.34 -1.93 -14.81
CA GLN A 97 -1.04 -1.93 -15.33
C GLN A 97 -1.74 -3.28 -15.17
N SER A 98 -1.02 -4.40 -15.29
CA SER A 98 -1.59 -5.73 -15.06
C SER A 98 -2.00 -5.94 -13.60
N VAL A 99 -1.24 -5.36 -12.66
CA VAL A 99 -1.53 -5.43 -11.22
C VAL A 99 -2.68 -4.51 -10.80
N LEU A 100 -2.65 -3.25 -11.25
CA LEU A 100 -3.50 -2.18 -10.74
C LEU A 100 -4.65 -1.78 -11.68
N GLY A 101 -4.55 -2.15 -12.96
CA GLY A 101 -5.36 -1.55 -14.03
C GLY A 101 -4.80 -0.18 -14.46
N LYS A 102 -5.19 0.28 -15.66
CA LYS A 102 -4.62 1.47 -16.32
C LYS A 102 -4.71 2.74 -15.46
N ASP A 103 -5.88 3.02 -14.90
CA ASP A 103 -6.14 4.27 -14.17
C ASP A 103 -5.40 4.33 -12.84
N ARG A 104 -5.39 3.24 -12.10
CA ARG A 104 -4.72 3.17 -10.81
C ARG A 104 -3.20 3.16 -10.98
N ALA A 105 -2.70 2.53 -12.04
CA ALA A 105 -1.29 2.62 -12.44
C ALA A 105 -0.90 4.06 -12.78
N ALA A 106 -1.72 4.78 -13.54
CA ALA A 106 -1.49 6.20 -13.83
C ALA A 106 -1.47 7.05 -12.55
N LEU A 107 -2.38 6.81 -11.62
CA LEU A 107 -2.40 7.52 -10.34
C LEU A 107 -1.12 7.26 -9.52
N LEU A 108 -0.64 6.01 -9.48
CA LEU A 108 0.59 5.64 -8.77
C LEU A 108 1.82 6.28 -9.39
N LEU A 109 1.96 6.20 -10.73
CA LEU A 109 3.19 6.58 -11.44
C LEU A 109 3.26 8.07 -11.79
N LYS A 110 2.10 8.71 -12.07
CA LYS A 110 2.02 10.08 -12.57
C LYS A 110 1.34 11.05 -11.60
N GLY A 111 0.63 10.55 -10.59
CA GLY A 111 -0.10 11.37 -9.63
C GLY A 111 0.78 12.18 -8.67
N GLY A 112 2.08 11.89 -8.61
CA GLY A 112 3.02 12.56 -7.70
C GLY A 112 2.85 12.17 -6.22
N LEU A 113 2.16 11.04 -5.95
CA LEU A 113 2.00 10.51 -4.60
C LEU A 113 3.21 9.67 -4.20
N SER A 114 3.61 9.75 -2.92
CA SER A 114 4.49 8.74 -2.34
C SER A 114 3.79 7.37 -2.30
N ALA A 115 4.57 6.30 -2.23
CA ALA A 115 4.02 4.95 -2.10
C ALA A 115 3.14 4.83 -0.85
N GLU A 116 3.53 5.43 0.25
CA GLU A 116 2.79 5.46 1.51
C GLU A 116 1.45 6.19 1.37
N ARG A 117 1.44 7.40 0.79
CA ARG A 117 0.18 8.14 0.53
C ARG A 117 -0.73 7.41 -0.44
N PHE A 118 -0.17 6.79 -1.47
CA PHE A 118 -0.95 5.97 -2.39
C PHE A 118 -1.58 4.79 -1.66
N ALA A 119 -0.82 4.07 -0.83
CA ALA A 119 -1.32 2.95 -0.03
C ALA A 119 -2.48 3.37 0.89
N ALA A 120 -2.34 4.50 1.59
CA ALA A 120 -3.37 5.04 2.49
C ALA A 120 -4.71 5.32 1.80
N LEU A 121 -4.71 5.57 0.49
CA LEU A 121 -5.91 5.81 -0.32
C LEU A 121 -6.58 4.53 -0.82
N GLN A 122 -5.95 3.37 -0.71
CA GLN A 122 -6.47 2.14 -1.30
C GLN A 122 -7.53 1.45 -0.46
N LEU A 123 -7.56 1.71 0.85
CA LEU A 123 -8.47 1.04 1.79
C LEU A 123 -9.30 2.07 2.57
N ASP A 124 -10.53 1.68 2.93
CA ASP A 124 -11.34 2.42 3.87
C ASP A 124 -10.98 2.07 5.34
N ARG A 125 -11.70 2.66 6.29
CA ARG A 125 -11.45 2.45 7.73
C ARG A 125 -11.68 1.02 8.21
N GLN A 126 -12.41 0.22 7.43
CA GLN A 126 -12.62 -1.21 7.67
C GLN A 126 -11.64 -2.08 6.86
N PHE A 127 -10.57 -1.49 6.34
CA PHE A 127 -9.55 -2.14 5.51
C PHE A 127 -10.10 -2.78 4.23
N GLN A 128 -11.23 -2.27 3.70
CA GLN A 128 -11.79 -2.74 2.44
C GLN A 128 -11.30 -1.90 1.26
N PRO A 129 -11.02 -2.53 0.09
CA PRO A 129 -10.56 -1.82 -1.08
C PRO A 129 -11.52 -0.74 -1.56
N MET A 130 -11.02 0.48 -1.78
CA MET A 130 -11.80 1.59 -2.31
C MET A 130 -11.72 1.69 -3.83
N SER A 131 -12.82 2.09 -4.48
CA SER A 131 -12.82 2.44 -5.91
C SER A 131 -12.16 3.81 -6.13
N LEU A 132 -11.64 4.06 -7.34
CA LEU A 132 -11.10 5.38 -7.70
C LEU A 132 -12.13 6.50 -7.58
N ALA A 133 -13.39 6.20 -7.92
CA ALA A 133 -14.49 7.15 -7.76
C ALA A 133 -14.74 7.54 -6.29
N LYS A 134 -14.59 6.59 -5.35
CA LYS A 134 -14.70 6.86 -3.91
C LYS A 134 -13.52 7.68 -3.42
N ILE A 135 -12.31 7.37 -3.88
CA ILE A 135 -11.09 8.14 -3.54
C ILE A 135 -11.19 9.57 -4.06
N ALA A 136 -11.63 9.76 -5.31
CA ALA A 136 -11.76 11.09 -5.93
C ALA A 136 -12.79 12.01 -5.23
N LYS A 137 -13.73 11.42 -4.48
CA LYS A 137 -14.73 12.18 -3.68
C LYS A 137 -14.21 12.65 -2.33
N MET A 138 -13.02 12.23 -1.92
CA MET A 138 -12.41 12.71 -0.68
C MET A 138 -12.02 14.19 -0.86
N ASP A 139 -12.39 15.02 0.11
CA ASP A 139 -12.13 16.47 0.06
C ASP A 139 -10.70 16.80 0.54
N GLU A 140 -9.72 16.32 -0.21
CA GLU A 140 -8.30 16.52 0.04
C GLU A 140 -7.61 17.09 -1.21
N LYS A 141 -7.06 18.29 -1.11
CA LYS A 141 -6.43 18.99 -2.23
C LYS A 141 -5.34 18.16 -2.94
N TYR A 142 -4.55 17.41 -2.18
CA TYR A 142 -3.49 16.58 -2.76
C TYR A 142 -4.04 15.40 -3.59
N ILE A 143 -5.21 14.86 -3.23
CA ILE A 143 -5.88 13.80 -3.98
C ILE A 143 -6.34 14.36 -5.33
N HIS A 144 -7.04 15.49 -5.33
CA HIS A 144 -7.49 16.14 -6.56
C HIS A 144 -6.32 16.52 -7.47
N SER A 145 -5.22 17.03 -6.89
CA SER A 145 -3.99 17.31 -7.64
C SER A 145 -3.40 16.05 -8.27
N ALA A 146 -3.35 14.95 -7.52
CA ALA A 146 -2.84 13.67 -8.02
C ALA A 146 -3.68 13.12 -9.17
N PHE A 147 -5.01 13.19 -9.07
CA PHE A 147 -5.92 12.79 -10.15
C PHE A 147 -5.73 13.62 -11.41
N ARG A 148 -5.58 14.95 -11.28
CA ARG A 148 -5.30 15.84 -12.43
C ARG A 148 -3.97 15.51 -13.08
N LYS A 149 -2.90 15.36 -12.31
CA LYS A 149 -1.57 14.97 -12.81
C LYS A 149 -1.56 13.62 -13.53
N ALA A 150 -2.39 12.69 -13.06
CA ALA A 150 -2.55 11.38 -13.68
C ALA A 150 -3.47 11.37 -14.92
N GLY A 151 -4.08 12.52 -15.29
CA GLY A 151 -5.03 12.60 -16.39
C GLY A 151 -6.39 11.94 -16.10
N LEU A 152 -6.78 11.88 -14.82
CA LEU A 152 -7.99 11.20 -14.35
C LEU A 152 -9.11 12.17 -13.96
N ASN A 153 -9.21 13.33 -14.63
CA ASN A 153 -10.20 14.39 -14.35
C ASN A 153 -11.63 13.86 -14.37
N ARG A 154 -11.93 12.85 -15.20
CA ARG A 154 -13.26 12.23 -15.30
C ARG A 154 -13.81 11.68 -13.99
N TYR A 155 -12.95 11.42 -13.00
CA TYR A 155 -13.36 11.00 -11.65
C TYR A 155 -13.71 12.18 -10.74
N LEU A 156 -13.18 13.38 -11.03
CA LEU A 156 -13.39 14.61 -10.27
C LEU A 156 -14.67 15.35 -10.72
N ASP A 157 -15.03 15.26 -12.00
CA ASP A 157 -16.08 16.06 -12.61
C ASP A 157 -17.49 15.48 -12.41
N LYS A 158 -17.63 14.35 -11.73
CA LYS A 158 -18.96 13.79 -11.44
C LYS A 158 -19.54 14.51 -10.20
N PRO A 159 -20.64 15.28 -10.34
CA PRO A 159 -21.35 15.84 -9.20
C PRO A 159 -21.93 14.68 -8.38
N GLY A 160 -21.33 14.40 -7.26
CA GLY A 160 -21.76 13.38 -6.31
C GLY A 160 -21.74 13.98 -4.92
N LEU A 161 -22.91 14.00 -4.31
CA LEU A 161 -23.20 14.43 -2.95
C LEU A 161 -22.02 14.30 -1.99
N VAL A 162 -21.56 15.44 -1.50
CA VAL A 162 -20.58 15.50 -0.41
C VAL A 162 -21.27 15.05 0.86
N THR A 163 -21.09 13.82 1.27
CA THR A 163 -21.36 13.42 2.64
C THR A 163 -19.99 13.30 3.33
N GLY A 164 -19.72 14.26 4.22
CA GLY A 164 -18.51 14.28 5.00
C GLY A 164 -18.38 13.02 5.84
N ALA A 165 -17.28 12.28 5.64
CA ALA A 165 -16.74 11.32 6.60
C ALA A 165 -15.66 10.34 6.02
N ASN A 166 -15.02 10.66 4.90
CA ASN A 166 -13.95 9.78 4.38
C ASN A 166 -12.59 10.50 4.40
N LYS A 167 -11.96 10.57 5.57
CA LYS A 167 -10.53 10.88 5.63
C LYS A 167 -9.71 9.63 5.32
N PRO A 168 -8.53 9.77 4.68
CA PRO A 168 -7.58 8.67 4.52
C PRO A 168 -7.22 8.05 5.88
N ILE A 169 -6.88 6.76 5.87
CA ILE A 169 -6.35 6.11 7.07
C ILE A 169 -4.95 6.66 7.31
N GLU A 170 -4.69 7.15 8.50
CA GLU A 170 -3.32 7.38 8.95
C GLU A 170 -2.71 6.00 9.27
N LEU A 171 -1.91 5.52 8.33
CA LEU A 171 -1.11 4.32 8.49
C LEU A 171 0.19 4.73 9.20
N SER A 172 0.21 4.56 10.48
CA SER A 172 1.40 4.83 11.32
C SER A 172 2.42 3.70 11.24
#